data_034bcb18f2a0924e7d576e1566fdb096
#
_entry.id   034bcb18f2a0924e7d576e1566fdb096
#
_cell.length_a   1.000
_cell.length_b   1.000
_cell.length_c   1.000
_cell.angle_alpha   90.00
_cell.angle_beta   90.00
_cell.angle_gamma   90.00
#
_symmetry.space_group_name_H-M   'P 1'
#
loop_
_entity.id
_entity.type
_entity.pdbx_description
1 polymer ?
#
loop_
_entity_poly.entity_id
_entity_poly.type
_entity_poly.pdbx_seq_one_letter_code
_entity_poly.pdbx_strand_id
1 'polypeptide(L)'
;MSKNETYQTVTRLGRFDAAHRVLHQASRCKSYHGHGFQYELTFGFNNLSKIGGSYAIDFSEIKRVGCQWIDDHLDHGSILNPQDKLSRHIIEDSTNKVWFMSLYGQD
;
A
#
# COMPACT_ATOMS: atom_id res chain seq x y z
N MET A 1 27.38 -11.30 12.30
CA MET A 1 26.07 -11.54 12.87
C MET A 1 26.20 -12.42 14.10
N SER A 2 25.57 -12.06 15.17
CA SER A 2 25.64 -12.83 16.40
C SER A 2 24.93 -14.18 16.25
N LYS A 3 25.48 -15.22 16.90
CA LYS A 3 24.83 -16.53 16.90
C LYS A 3 23.45 -16.52 17.54
N ASN A 4 23.18 -15.52 18.38
CA ASN A 4 21.93 -15.44 19.11
C ASN A 4 20.90 -14.56 18.46
N GLU A 5 21.22 -13.99 17.30
CA GLU A 5 20.26 -13.18 16.58
C GLU A 5 19.21 -14.06 15.97
N THR A 6 17.97 -13.65 16.15
CA THR A 6 16.83 -14.27 15.49
C THR A 6 16.16 -13.23 14.62
N TYR A 7 15.73 -13.66 13.46
CA TYR A 7 14.96 -12.85 12.55
C TYR A 7 13.52 -13.35 12.55
N GLN A 8 12.61 -12.46 12.83
CA GLN A 8 11.20 -12.79 12.91
C GLN A 8 10.42 -11.95 11.94
N THR A 9 9.36 -12.51 11.43
CA THR A 9 8.45 -11.78 10.54
C THR A 9 7.02 -11.94 11.01
N VAL A 10 6.23 -10.91 10.75
CA VAL A 10 4.80 -10.92 10.97
C VAL A 10 4.13 -10.43 9.70
N THR A 11 3.16 -11.17 9.22
CA THR A 11 2.42 -10.83 8.01
C THR A 11 0.98 -10.54 8.37
N ARG A 12 0.48 -9.44 7.84
CA ARG A 12 -0.93 -9.08 7.93
C ARG A 12 -1.51 -8.98 6.55
N LEU A 13 -2.66 -9.62 6.39
CA LEU A 13 -3.43 -9.54 5.14
C LEU A 13 -4.52 -8.50 5.29
N GLY A 14 -4.81 -7.81 4.20
CA GLY A 14 -5.88 -6.84 4.22
C GLY A 14 -6.40 -6.56 2.82
N ARG A 15 -7.35 -5.65 2.75
CA ARG A 15 -8.00 -5.26 1.51
C ARG A 15 -8.28 -3.78 1.52
N PHE A 16 -8.33 -3.20 0.34
CA PHE A 16 -8.82 -1.84 0.14
C PHE A 16 -9.44 -1.74 -1.26
N ASP A 17 -10.27 -0.73 -1.45
CA ASP A 17 -10.90 -0.47 -2.74
C ASP A 17 -10.34 0.82 -3.30
N ALA A 18 -9.98 0.80 -4.57
CA ALA A 18 -9.43 1.98 -5.23
C ALA A 18 -9.73 1.94 -6.72
N ALA A 19 -9.60 3.09 -7.35
CA ALA A 19 -9.77 3.22 -8.78
C ALA A 19 -8.41 3.41 -9.45
N HIS A 20 -8.31 2.97 -10.69
CA HIS A 20 -7.10 3.17 -11.49
C HIS A 20 -7.40 2.94 -12.97
N ARG A 21 -6.38 3.17 -13.81
CA ARG A 21 -6.40 2.69 -15.19
C ARG A 21 -4.97 2.38 -15.65
N VAL A 22 -4.86 1.54 -16.66
CA VAL A 22 -3.58 1.12 -17.23
C VAL A 22 -3.56 1.50 -18.70
N LEU A 23 -2.89 2.60 -19.02
CA LEU A 23 -2.97 3.23 -20.34
C LEU A 23 -2.42 2.40 -21.47
N HIS A 24 -1.37 1.64 -21.22
CA HIS A 24 -0.67 0.92 -22.27
C HIS A 24 -1.14 -0.50 -22.46
N GLN A 25 -2.32 -0.80 -21.97
CA GLN A 25 -2.94 -2.11 -22.12
C GLN A 25 -3.99 -2.06 -23.22
N ALA A 26 -4.08 -3.13 -24.00
CA ALA A 26 -5.12 -3.27 -25.01
C ALA A 26 -6.43 -3.80 -24.44
N SER A 27 -6.51 -4.00 -23.13
CA SER A 27 -7.66 -4.59 -22.45
C SER A 27 -8.58 -3.51 -21.88
N ARG A 28 -9.66 -3.98 -21.20
CA ARG A 28 -10.57 -3.07 -20.50
C ARG A 28 -9.90 -2.26 -19.40
N CYS A 29 -8.73 -2.67 -18.93
CA CYS A 29 -7.99 -1.95 -17.89
C CYS A 29 -7.54 -0.57 -18.35
N LYS A 30 -7.65 -0.28 -19.64
CA LYS A 30 -7.42 1.02 -20.21
C LYS A 30 -8.47 2.04 -19.76
N SER A 31 -9.65 1.59 -19.41
CA SER A 31 -10.67 2.46 -18.86
C SER A 31 -10.47 2.68 -17.38
N TYR A 32 -10.85 3.85 -16.92
CA TYR A 32 -10.84 4.14 -15.49
C TYR A 32 -11.89 3.29 -14.79
N HIS A 33 -11.46 2.51 -13.82
CA HIS A 33 -12.36 1.58 -13.14
C HIS A 33 -11.88 1.37 -11.71
N GLY A 34 -12.79 0.87 -10.88
CA GLY A 34 -12.48 0.54 -9.51
C GLY A 34 -12.61 -0.95 -9.25
N HIS A 35 -11.81 -1.44 -8.32
CA HIS A 35 -11.94 -2.80 -7.82
C HIS A 35 -11.28 -2.94 -6.45
N GLY A 36 -11.48 -4.10 -5.84
CA GLY A 36 -10.83 -4.42 -4.60
C GLY A 36 -9.41 -4.90 -4.82
N PHE A 37 -8.52 -4.45 -3.97
CA PHE A 37 -7.14 -4.91 -3.91
C PHE A 37 -6.93 -5.69 -2.64
N GLN A 38 -6.14 -6.74 -2.72
CA GLN A 38 -5.67 -7.45 -1.54
C GLN A 38 -4.20 -7.11 -1.33
N TYR A 39 -3.80 -7.05 -0.07
CA TYR A 39 -2.40 -6.77 0.22
C TYR A 39 -1.89 -7.66 1.34
N GLU A 40 -0.58 -7.83 1.32
CA GLU A 40 0.15 -8.46 2.41
C GLU A 40 1.20 -7.49 2.89
N LEU A 41 1.19 -7.22 4.19
CA LEU A 41 2.24 -6.43 4.83
C LEU A 41 3.07 -7.37 5.68
N THR A 42 4.35 -7.46 5.37
CA THR A 42 5.28 -8.28 6.15
C THR A 42 6.29 -7.37 6.83
N PHE A 43 6.36 -7.47 8.13
CA PHE A 43 7.31 -6.73 8.94
C PHE A 43 8.36 -7.71 9.45
N GLY A 44 9.63 -7.37 9.22
CA GLY A 44 10.74 -8.16 9.69
C GLY A 44 11.49 -7.43 10.80
N PHE A 45 11.96 -8.15 11.78
CA PHE A 45 12.73 -7.57 12.86
C PHE A 45 13.66 -8.60 13.48
N ASN A 46 14.73 -8.11 14.05
CA ASN A 46 15.73 -8.93 14.71
C ASN A 46 15.42 -9.10 16.19
N ASN A 47 16.25 -9.85 16.87
CA ASN A 47 16.11 -10.16 18.28
C ASN A 47 16.05 -8.95 19.23
N LEU A 48 16.26 -7.78 18.71
CA LEU A 48 16.12 -6.54 19.47
C LEU A 48 14.71 -6.32 19.99
N SER A 49 13.79 -7.06 19.49
CA SER A 49 12.39 -6.82 19.76
C SER A 49 11.92 -7.45 21.06
N LYS A 50 12.80 -8.02 21.86
CA LYS A 50 12.39 -8.57 23.13
C LYS A 50 12.44 -7.51 24.21
N ILE A 51 11.32 -6.86 24.40
CA ILE A 51 11.15 -5.91 25.48
C ILE A 51 10.30 -6.60 26.54
N GLY A 52 10.84 -6.74 27.75
CA GLY A 52 10.14 -7.42 28.81
C GLY A 52 9.89 -8.90 28.55
N GLY A 53 10.71 -9.53 27.71
CA GLY A 53 10.57 -10.93 27.38
C GLY A 53 9.51 -11.27 26.37
N SER A 54 8.93 -10.24 25.73
CA SER A 54 7.87 -10.40 24.74
C SER A 54 8.30 -9.89 23.38
N TYR A 55 7.41 -9.96 22.42
CA TYR A 55 7.64 -9.39 21.11
C TYR A 55 7.66 -7.87 21.19
N ALA A 56 8.55 -7.25 20.45
CA ALA A 56 8.65 -5.80 20.43
C ALA A 56 7.51 -5.11 19.73
N ILE A 57 6.95 -5.76 18.74
CA ILE A 57 5.88 -5.17 17.94
C ILE A 57 4.66 -6.06 18.08
N ASP A 58 3.59 -5.50 18.60
CA ASP A 58 2.33 -6.21 18.61
C ASP A 58 1.52 -5.90 17.35
N PHE A 59 0.42 -6.61 17.19
CA PHE A 59 -0.40 -6.44 15.98
C PHE A 59 -1.02 -5.07 15.86
N SER A 60 -1.25 -4.39 16.98
CA SER A 60 -1.82 -3.04 16.92
C SER A 60 -0.84 -2.03 16.32
N GLU A 61 0.45 -2.21 16.56
CA GLU A 61 1.47 -1.37 15.93
C GLU A 61 1.54 -1.59 14.42
N ILE A 62 1.47 -2.83 14.00
CA ILE A 62 1.46 -3.16 12.57
C ILE A 62 0.24 -2.55 11.91
N LYS A 63 -0.91 -2.63 12.56
CA LYS A 63 -2.14 -2.04 12.08
C LYS A 63 -2.01 -0.53 11.97
N ARG A 64 -1.44 0.11 12.98
CA ARG A 64 -1.29 1.56 12.99
C ARG A 64 -0.35 2.06 11.91
N VAL A 65 0.80 1.42 11.76
CA VAL A 65 1.83 1.89 10.83
C VAL A 65 1.51 1.54 9.39
N GLY A 66 1.10 0.30 9.15
CA GLY A 66 0.91 -0.18 7.79
C GLY A 66 -0.53 -0.04 7.30
N CYS A 67 -1.47 -0.64 8.03
CA CYS A 67 -2.86 -0.67 7.55
C CYS A 67 -3.50 0.72 7.57
N GLN A 68 -3.19 1.51 8.58
CA GLN A 68 -3.72 2.87 8.65
C GLN A 68 -3.18 3.73 7.52
N TRP A 69 -1.92 3.53 7.15
CA TRP A 69 -1.35 4.24 6.02
C TRP A 69 -2.11 3.93 4.73
N ILE A 70 -2.45 2.66 4.53
CA ILE A 70 -3.22 2.24 3.35
C ILE A 70 -4.61 2.86 3.38
N ASP A 71 -5.26 2.85 4.53
CA ASP A 71 -6.58 3.48 4.66
C ASP A 71 -6.54 4.98 4.38
N ASP A 72 -5.50 5.64 4.86
CA ASP A 72 -5.40 7.10 4.71
C ASP A 72 -5.03 7.52 3.29
N HIS A 73 -4.26 6.72 2.57
CA HIS A 73 -3.69 7.13 1.29
C HIS A 73 -4.26 6.41 0.09
N LEU A 74 -4.72 5.19 0.23
CA LEU A 74 -5.13 4.37 -0.90
C LEU A 74 -6.60 4.02 -0.91
N ASP A 75 -7.16 3.66 0.24
CA ASP A 75 -8.52 3.18 0.29
C ASP A 75 -9.52 4.27 -0.09
N HIS A 76 -10.43 3.92 -1.00
CA HIS A 76 -11.41 4.84 -1.57
C HIS A 76 -10.77 6.00 -2.34
N GLY A 77 -9.55 5.79 -2.82
CA GLY A 77 -8.84 6.77 -3.60
C GLY A 77 -8.64 6.33 -5.04
N SER A 78 -7.84 7.10 -5.76
CA SER A 78 -7.41 6.78 -7.11
C SER A 78 -5.90 6.59 -7.12
N ILE A 79 -5.44 5.53 -7.74
CA ILE A 79 -4.02 5.27 -7.95
C ILE A 79 -3.73 5.61 -9.40
N LEU A 80 -2.97 6.66 -9.63
CA LEU A 80 -2.80 7.22 -10.95
C LEU A 80 -1.33 7.41 -11.29
N ASN A 81 -1.03 7.26 -12.56
CA ASN A 81 0.26 7.67 -13.09
C ASN A 81 0.27 9.21 -13.19
N PRO A 82 1.32 9.88 -12.68
CA PRO A 82 1.35 11.34 -12.74
C PRO A 82 1.35 11.91 -14.15
N GLN A 83 1.74 11.13 -15.15
CA GLN A 83 1.74 11.56 -16.55
C GLN A 83 0.41 11.30 -17.26
N ASP A 84 -0.51 10.64 -16.60
CA ASP A 84 -1.83 10.39 -17.16
C ASP A 84 -2.65 11.68 -17.17
N LYS A 85 -3.20 12.02 -18.33
CA LYS A 85 -4.03 13.21 -18.46
C LYS A 85 -5.21 13.22 -17.51
N LEU A 86 -5.74 12.05 -17.20
CA LEU A 86 -6.86 11.93 -16.29
C LEU A 86 -6.51 12.48 -14.90
N SER A 87 -5.25 12.38 -14.49
CA SER A 87 -4.85 12.80 -13.17
C SER A 87 -5.16 14.28 -12.91
N ARG A 88 -5.04 15.13 -13.92
CA ARG A 88 -5.35 16.55 -13.78
C ARG A 88 -6.81 16.77 -13.42
N HIS A 89 -7.70 16.03 -14.05
CA HIS A 89 -9.12 16.18 -13.80
C HIS A 89 -9.51 15.68 -12.41
N ILE A 90 -8.88 14.60 -11.97
CA ILE A 90 -9.17 14.03 -10.67
C ILE A 90 -8.68 14.95 -9.55
N ILE A 91 -7.48 15.50 -9.67
CA ILE A 91 -6.90 16.33 -8.62
C ILE A 91 -7.50 17.74 -8.56
N GLU A 92 -8.16 18.19 -9.62
CA GLU A 92 -8.84 19.49 -9.61
C GLU A 92 -9.86 19.59 -8.50
N ASP A 93 -10.51 18.49 -8.18
CA ASP A 93 -11.39 18.43 -7.02
C ASP A 93 -10.58 17.92 -5.83
N SER A 94 -10.31 18.81 -4.89
CA SER A 94 -9.46 18.50 -3.74
C SER A 94 -10.08 17.51 -2.76
N THR A 95 -11.35 17.16 -2.94
CA THR A 95 -11.95 16.11 -2.11
C THR A 95 -11.51 14.72 -2.54
N ASN A 96 -10.96 14.59 -3.74
CA ASN A 96 -10.48 13.29 -4.21
C ASN A 96 -9.17 12.92 -3.55
N LYS A 97 -9.11 11.68 -3.08
CA LYS A 97 -7.88 11.10 -2.56
C LYS A 97 -7.11 10.50 -3.73
N VAL A 98 -5.87 10.93 -3.93
CA VAL A 98 -5.06 10.48 -5.05
C VAL A 98 -3.68 10.05 -4.55
N TRP A 99 -3.22 8.92 -5.04
CA TRP A 99 -1.86 8.45 -4.86
C TRP A 99 -1.22 8.26 -6.22
N PHE A 100 -0.09 8.91 -6.45
CA PHE A 100 0.61 8.79 -7.71
C PHE A 100 1.59 7.62 -7.68
N MET A 101 1.54 6.81 -8.71
CA MET A 101 2.40 5.65 -8.80
C MET A 101 2.68 5.35 -10.26
N SER A 102 3.97 5.15 -10.57
CA SER A 102 4.38 4.63 -11.84
C SER A 102 4.56 3.13 -11.73
N LEU A 103 3.87 2.37 -12.54
CA LEU A 103 3.96 0.93 -12.53
C LEU A 103 4.90 0.46 -13.63
N TYR A 104 5.83 -0.40 -13.25
CA TYR A 104 6.75 -1.04 -14.19
C TYR A 104 7.64 -0.08 -14.99
N GLY A 105 7.80 1.12 -14.49
CA GLY A 105 8.64 2.10 -15.18
C GLY A 105 8.16 2.48 -16.55
N GLN A 106 6.88 2.34 -16.77
CA GLN A 106 6.32 2.54 -18.09
C GLN A 106 5.44 3.69 -18.20
N ASP A 107 5.74 4.69 -17.71
CA ASP A 107 4.71 5.66 -17.69
C ASP A 107 5.05 6.94 -18.37
#